data_e4ce82bc1fec72caab93318bb36c66f2
#
_entry.id   e4ce82bc1fec72caab93318bb36c66f2
#
_cell.length_a   1.000
_cell.length_b   1.000
_cell.length_c   1.000
_cell.angle_alpha   90.00
_cell.angle_beta   90.00
_cell.angle_gamma   90.00
#
_symmetry.space_group_name_H-M   'P 1'
#
loop_
_entity.id
_entity.type
_entity.pdbx_description
1 polymer ?
#
loop_
_entity_poly.entity_id
_entity_poly.type
_entity_poly.pdbx_seq_one_letter_code
_entity_poly.pdbx_strand_id
1 'polypeptide(L)'
;MTSTRAGSSFVPPETPRAFTRRADGFRHAAAGGLWLAPLVYLEHARFGPGWYGKVVSSDPERLLAWAISKAIPRRALEVKSLPDLDMPRHGRRRLPGYHIDLWGARLALAYDPETLARARQRSVTLDRLQAGTGDDENGSRRQIEHPRAGDRGR
;
A
#
# COMPACT_ATOMS: atom_id res chain seq x y z
N MET A 1 -41.86 -33.50 -18.11
CA MET A 1 -40.73 -33.27 -17.16
C MET A 1 -40.22 -31.87 -17.36
N THR A 2 -40.73 -30.94 -16.55
CA THR A 2 -40.35 -29.52 -16.57
C THR A 2 -39.16 -29.35 -15.66
N SER A 3 -37.97 -29.16 -16.24
CA SER A 3 -36.74 -28.84 -15.51
C SER A 3 -36.81 -27.35 -15.08
N THR A 4 -37.10 -27.15 -13.83
CA THR A 4 -37.03 -25.80 -13.19
C THR A 4 -35.56 -25.43 -13.07
N ARG A 5 -35.08 -24.64 -13.98
CA ARG A 5 -33.76 -23.97 -13.90
C ARG A 5 -33.81 -23.09 -12.66
N ALA A 6 -33.13 -23.52 -11.60
CA ALA A 6 -32.88 -22.65 -10.42
C ALA A 6 -32.17 -21.38 -10.90
N GLY A 7 -32.88 -20.27 -10.81
CA GLY A 7 -32.32 -18.96 -11.11
C GLY A 7 -31.12 -18.72 -10.19
N SER A 8 -29.93 -18.68 -10.77
CA SER A 8 -28.73 -18.24 -10.06
C SER A 8 -28.98 -16.83 -9.59
N SER A 9 -29.25 -16.67 -8.29
CA SER A 9 -29.38 -15.37 -7.66
C SER A 9 -28.03 -14.67 -7.76
N PHE A 10 -27.93 -13.71 -8.69
CA PHE A 10 -26.73 -12.87 -8.80
C PHE A 10 -26.61 -12.05 -7.54
N VAL A 11 -25.71 -12.43 -6.65
CA VAL A 11 -25.31 -11.61 -5.51
C VAL A 11 -24.23 -10.68 -6.02
N PRO A 12 -24.44 -9.34 -6.01
CA PRO A 12 -23.41 -8.40 -6.43
C PRO A 12 -22.17 -8.56 -5.52
N PRO A 13 -20.95 -8.44 -6.09
CA PRO A 13 -19.74 -8.57 -5.30
C PRO A 13 -19.69 -7.48 -4.22
N GLU A 14 -19.22 -7.86 -3.04
CA GLU A 14 -19.03 -6.96 -1.91
C GLU A 14 -18.05 -5.85 -2.29
N THR A 15 -18.32 -4.62 -1.85
CA THR A 15 -17.38 -3.50 -1.96
C THR A 15 -16.34 -3.58 -0.86
N PRO A 16 -15.03 -3.51 -1.18
CA PRO A 16 -13.97 -3.49 -0.18
C PRO A 16 -14.14 -2.32 0.78
N ARG A 17 -13.99 -2.57 2.08
CA ARG A 17 -14.22 -1.61 3.14
C ARG A 17 -12.90 -1.10 3.73
N ALA A 18 -12.75 0.23 3.81
CA ALA A 18 -11.66 0.88 4.52
C ALA A 18 -12.00 1.04 6.01
N PHE A 19 -10.97 1.05 6.86
CA PHE A 19 -11.09 1.25 8.30
C PHE A 19 -10.08 2.28 8.77
N THR A 20 -10.45 3.11 9.73
CA THR A 20 -9.55 4.08 10.35
C THR A 20 -8.43 3.38 11.14
N ARG A 21 -8.77 2.29 11.84
CA ARG A 21 -7.82 1.50 12.61
C ARG A 21 -7.44 0.25 11.83
N ARG A 22 -6.15 0.04 11.65
CA ARG A 22 -5.61 -1.12 10.92
C ARG A 22 -6.04 -2.46 11.54
N ALA A 23 -6.14 -2.51 12.87
CA ALA A 23 -6.60 -3.71 13.58
C ALA A 23 -8.02 -4.12 13.19
N ASP A 24 -8.92 -3.17 12.98
CA ASP A 24 -10.31 -3.45 12.57
C ASP A 24 -10.35 -3.98 11.14
N GLY A 25 -9.48 -3.49 10.26
CA GLY A 25 -9.30 -4.03 8.91
C GLY A 25 -8.83 -5.48 8.93
N PHE A 26 -7.85 -5.83 9.76
CA PHE A 26 -7.40 -7.21 9.92
C PHE A 26 -8.51 -8.13 10.46
N ARG A 27 -9.28 -7.69 11.44
CA ARG A 27 -10.42 -8.48 11.97
C ARG A 27 -11.49 -8.68 10.91
N HIS A 28 -11.82 -7.64 10.15
CA HIS A 28 -12.77 -7.73 9.05
C HIS A 28 -12.31 -8.74 7.99
N ALA A 29 -11.05 -8.67 7.56
CA ALA A 29 -10.47 -9.62 6.61
C ALA A 29 -10.43 -11.06 7.17
N ALA A 30 -10.07 -11.25 8.43
CA ALA A 30 -10.04 -12.55 9.09
C ALA A 30 -11.44 -13.17 9.21
N ALA A 31 -12.49 -12.35 9.31
CA ALA A 31 -13.89 -12.78 9.29
C ALA A 31 -14.43 -13.05 7.86
N GLY A 32 -13.61 -12.93 6.83
CA GLY A 32 -13.98 -13.18 5.43
C GLY A 32 -14.50 -11.96 4.66
N GLY A 33 -14.51 -10.77 5.27
CA GLY A 33 -14.85 -9.52 4.58
C GLY A 33 -13.71 -9.03 3.68
N LEU A 34 -14.01 -8.11 2.78
CA LEU A 34 -13.02 -7.46 1.92
C LEU A 34 -12.49 -6.19 2.58
N TRP A 35 -11.26 -6.22 3.03
CA TRP A 35 -10.59 -5.05 3.61
C TRP A 35 -9.77 -4.30 2.58
N LEU A 36 -10.10 -3.02 2.36
CA LEU A 36 -9.28 -2.09 1.60
C LEU A 36 -8.20 -1.52 2.53
N ALA A 37 -6.96 -2.01 2.37
CA ALA A 37 -5.84 -1.56 3.17
C ALA A 37 -5.44 -0.12 2.81
N PRO A 38 -4.86 0.66 3.75
CA PRO A 38 -4.37 2.00 3.47
C PRO A 38 -3.34 2.01 2.33
N LEU A 39 -3.33 3.09 1.54
CA LEU A 39 -2.28 3.33 0.55
C LEU A 39 -0.93 3.48 1.24
N VAL A 40 0.09 2.87 0.66
CA VAL A 40 1.49 3.01 1.07
C VAL A 40 2.35 3.46 -0.11
N TYR A 41 3.32 4.35 0.14
CA TYR A 41 4.31 4.72 -0.85
C TYR A 41 5.51 3.79 -0.71
N LEU A 42 5.87 3.11 -1.79
CA LEU A 42 6.96 2.13 -1.83
C LEU A 42 7.81 2.35 -3.06
N GLU A 43 9.11 2.08 -2.94
CA GLU A 43 9.97 1.80 -4.07
C GLU A 43 9.91 0.30 -4.36
N HIS A 44 9.08 -0.07 -5.32
CA HIS A 44 8.94 -1.47 -5.69
C HIS A 44 9.99 -1.85 -6.73
N ALA A 45 10.75 -2.92 -6.48
CA ALA A 45 11.85 -3.37 -7.34
C ALA A 45 11.44 -3.61 -8.81
N ARG A 46 10.19 -4.05 -9.05
CA ARG A 46 9.67 -4.35 -10.39
C ARG A 46 8.91 -3.19 -11.02
N PHE A 47 8.15 -2.41 -10.23
CA PHE A 47 7.22 -1.39 -10.74
C PHE A 47 7.66 0.03 -10.43
N GLY A 48 8.80 0.20 -9.73
CA GLY A 48 9.34 1.50 -9.36
C GLY A 48 8.62 2.16 -8.18
N PRO A 49 9.01 3.42 -7.86
CA PRO A 49 8.39 4.17 -6.78
C PRO A 49 6.96 4.54 -7.11
N GLY A 50 6.09 4.47 -6.11
CA GLY A 50 4.70 4.86 -6.27
C GLY A 50 3.80 4.47 -5.11
N TRP A 51 2.53 4.79 -5.26
CA TRP A 51 1.49 4.40 -4.32
C TRP A 51 0.97 3.00 -4.64
N TYR A 52 0.88 2.20 -3.62
CA TYR A 52 0.37 0.83 -3.67
C TYR A 52 -0.74 0.66 -2.66
N GLY A 53 -1.75 -0.07 -3.05
CA GLY A 53 -2.85 -0.50 -2.21
C GLY A 53 -3.07 -1.99 -2.32
N LYS A 54 -3.97 -2.50 -1.52
CA LYS A 54 -4.37 -3.89 -1.59
C LYS A 54 -5.76 -4.13 -1.03
N VAL A 55 -6.43 -5.14 -1.56
CA VAL A 55 -7.64 -5.71 -0.97
C VAL A 55 -7.29 -7.05 -0.36
N VAL A 56 -7.68 -7.26 0.89
CA VAL A 56 -7.30 -8.40 1.71
C VAL A 56 -8.55 -9.11 2.23
N SER A 57 -8.52 -10.45 2.24
CA SER A 57 -9.59 -11.28 2.82
C SER A 57 -9.05 -12.65 3.20
N SER A 58 -9.68 -13.31 4.16
CA SER A 58 -9.49 -14.74 4.40
C SER A 58 -10.37 -15.62 3.49
N ASP A 59 -11.31 -15.02 2.76
CA ASP A 59 -12.20 -15.69 1.83
C ASP A 59 -11.74 -15.44 0.37
N PRO A 60 -11.06 -16.40 -0.27
CA PRO A 60 -10.56 -16.23 -1.62
C PRO A 60 -11.67 -16.13 -2.66
N GLU A 61 -12.82 -16.79 -2.44
CA GLU A 61 -13.96 -16.76 -3.36
C GLU A 61 -14.56 -15.37 -3.46
N ARG A 62 -14.79 -14.71 -2.32
CA ARG A 62 -15.25 -13.32 -2.27
C ARG A 62 -14.28 -12.37 -2.92
N LEU A 63 -12.99 -12.52 -2.62
CA LEU A 63 -11.93 -11.67 -3.16
C LEU A 63 -11.83 -11.83 -4.69
N LEU A 64 -11.93 -13.06 -5.20
CA LEU A 64 -11.95 -13.32 -6.63
C LEU A 64 -13.22 -12.79 -7.31
N ALA A 65 -14.39 -12.94 -6.70
CA ALA A 65 -15.63 -12.38 -7.25
C ALA A 65 -15.52 -10.86 -7.44
N TRP A 66 -14.99 -10.15 -6.44
CA TRP A 66 -14.71 -8.71 -6.56
C TRP A 66 -13.70 -8.43 -7.67
N ALA A 67 -12.56 -9.12 -7.70
CA ALA A 67 -11.51 -8.91 -8.69
C ALA A 67 -12.03 -9.07 -10.12
N ILE A 68 -12.77 -10.14 -10.38
CA ILE A 68 -13.37 -10.42 -11.68
C ILE A 68 -14.35 -9.31 -12.08
N SER A 69 -15.16 -8.81 -11.14
CA SER A 69 -16.06 -7.68 -11.40
C SER A 69 -15.34 -6.39 -11.80
N LYS A 70 -14.05 -6.27 -11.46
CA LYS A 70 -13.16 -5.15 -11.79
C LYS A 70 -12.21 -5.46 -12.95
N ALA A 71 -12.44 -6.54 -13.69
CA ALA A 71 -11.56 -7.03 -14.74
C ALA A 71 -10.11 -7.29 -14.29
N ILE A 72 -9.90 -7.59 -13.01
CA ILE A 72 -8.61 -8.00 -12.47
C ILE A 72 -8.47 -9.53 -12.67
N PRO A 73 -7.40 -10.02 -13.28
CA PRO A 73 -7.26 -11.44 -13.59
C PRO A 73 -7.08 -12.28 -12.31
N ARG A 74 -7.58 -13.52 -12.34
CA ARG A 74 -7.50 -14.47 -11.21
C ARG A 74 -6.07 -14.69 -10.69
N ARG A 75 -5.07 -14.65 -11.60
CA ARG A 75 -3.64 -14.76 -11.24
C ARG A 75 -3.09 -13.66 -10.37
N ALA A 76 -3.85 -12.55 -10.18
CA ALA A 76 -3.47 -11.47 -9.27
C ALA A 76 -3.73 -11.79 -7.80
N LEU A 77 -4.43 -12.90 -7.51
CA LEU A 77 -4.65 -13.38 -6.15
C LEU A 77 -3.36 -13.99 -5.60
N GLU A 78 -2.90 -13.48 -4.48
CA GLU A 78 -1.72 -13.98 -3.79
C GLU A 78 -2.06 -14.43 -2.38
N VAL A 79 -1.35 -15.45 -1.89
CA VAL A 79 -1.49 -15.93 -0.51
C VAL A 79 -0.83 -14.94 0.44
N LYS A 80 -1.52 -14.62 1.53
CA LYS A 80 -1.04 -13.75 2.59
C LYS A 80 -1.45 -14.31 3.95
N SER A 81 -0.53 -14.37 4.90
CA SER A 81 -0.91 -14.67 6.27
C SER A 81 -1.40 -13.43 7.01
N LEU A 82 -2.47 -13.58 7.77
CA LEU A 82 -3.05 -12.53 8.61
C LEU A 82 -2.65 -12.73 10.08
N PRO A 83 -2.42 -11.66 10.87
CA PRO A 83 -2.20 -11.80 12.29
C PRO A 83 -3.49 -12.19 13.01
N ASP A 84 -3.43 -13.18 13.90
CA ASP A 84 -4.52 -13.48 14.83
C ASP A 84 -4.50 -12.44 15.96
N LEU A 85 -5.32 -11.40 15.85
CA LEU A 85 -5.34 -10.28 16.79
C LEU A 85 -5.97 -10.63 18.15
N ASP A 86 -6.62 -11.77 18.27
CA ASP A 86 -7.16 -12.27 19.54
C ASP A 86 -6.09 -12.95 20.40
N MET A 87 -4.89 -13.15 19.84
CA MET A 87 -3.74 -13.70 20.54
C MET A 87 -2.76 -12.60 20.97
N PRO A 88 -2.04 -12.79 22.09
CA PRO A 88 -0.96 -11.90 22.52
C PRO A 88 0.09 -11.70 21.41
N ARG A 89 0.79 -10.56 21.41
CA ARG A 89 1.83 -10.25 20.42
C ARG A 89 2.92 -11.33 20.33
N HIS A 90 3.37 -11.83 21.47
CA HIS A 90 4.31 -12.94 21.55
C HIS A 90 3.58 -14.27 21.36
N GLY A 91 4.04 -15.07 20.40
CA GLY A 91 3.39 -16.35 20.06
C GLY A 91 2.11 -16.21 19.23
N ARG A 92 1.86 -15.02 18.65
CA ARG A 92 0.67 -14.78 17.82
C ARG A 92 0.67 -15.70 16.61
N ARG A 93 -0.39 -16.47 16.50
CA ARG A 93 -0.68 -17.34 15.38
C ARG A 93 -0.91 -16.54 14.09
N ARG A 94 -0.55 -17.13 12.95
CA ARG A 94 -0.88 -16.57 11.63
C ARG A 94 -2.10 -17.30 11.11
N LEU A 95 -3.09 -16.54 10.65
CA LEU A 95 -4.29 -17.06 9.99
C LEU A 95 -4.07 -17.06 8.48
N PRO A 96 -4.66 -18.01 7.75
CA PRO A 96 -4.64 -17.99 6.29
C PRO A 96 -5.38 -16.76 5.77
N GLY A 97 -4.89 -16.21 4.68
CA GLY A 97 -5.49 -15.08 4.01
C GLY A 97 -4.97 -14.92 2.59
N TYR A 98 -5.55 -13.97 1.88
CA TYR A 98 -5.27 -13.68 0.49
C TYR A 98 -5.28 -12.19 0.27
N HIS A 99 -4.59 -11.72 -0.75
CA HIS A 99 -4.67 -10.33 -1.16
C HIS A 99 -4.55 -10.17 -2.67
N ILE A 100 -4.97 -9.01 -3.14
CA ILE A 100 -4.76 -8.53 -4.49
C ILE A 100 -4.09 -7.17 -4.36
N ASP A 101 -2.89 -7.05 -4.93
CA ASP A 101 -2.16 -5.79 -4.96
C ASP A 101 -2.69 -4.88 -6.07
N LEU A 102 -2.77 -3.59 -5.76
CA LEU A 102 -3.26 -2.54 -6.64
C LEU A 102 -2.19 -1.46 -6.80
N TRP A 103 -1.92 -1.09 -8.05
CA TRP A 103 -1.00 -0.01 -8.39
C TRP A 103 -1.42 0.67 -9.69
N GLY A 104 -0.92 1.87 -9.96
CA GLY A 104 -1.22 2.60 -11.18
C GLY A 104 -2.72 2.82 -11.37
N ALA A 105 -3.24 2.54 -12.54
CA ALA A 105 -4.65 2.70 -12.87
C ALA A 105 -5.59 1.81 -12.05
N ARG A 106 -5.11 0.69 -11.53
CA ARG A 106 -5.92 -0.23 -10.70
C ARG A 106 -6.31 0.37 -9.36
N LEU A 107 -5.59 1.37 -8.85
CA LEU A 107 -5.96 2.06 -7.62
C LEU A 107 -7.36 2.66 -7.68
N ALA A 108 -7.75 3.22 -8.83
CA ALA A 108 -9.07 3.80 -9.04
C ALA A 108 -10.22 2.78 -9.02
N LEU A 109 -9.92 1.48 -9.08
CA LEU A 109 -10.92 0.41 -8.98
C LEU A 109 -11.43 0.20 -7.55
N ALA A 110 -10.68 0.64 -6.54
CA ALA A 110 -10.98 0.40 -5.13
C ALA A 110 -10.93 1.67 -4.26
N TYR A 111 -10.06 2.62 -4.58
CA TYR A 111 -9.89 3.86 -3.81
C TYR A 111 -10.68 5.00 -4.45
N ASP A 112 -11.31 5.81 -3.63
CA ASP A 112 -12.05 6.98 -4.08
C ASP A 112 -11.11 8.08 -4.62
N PRO A 113 -11.63 8.98 -5.50
CA PRO A 113 -10.82 10.03 -6.12
C PRO A 113 -10.15 10.99 -5.13
N GLU A 114 -10.80 11.27 -4.01
CA GLU A 114 -10.26 12.17 -2.98
C GLU A 114 -9.06 11.55 -2.26
N THR A 115 -9.14 10.28 -1.90
CA THR A 115 -8.02 9.52 -1.32
C THR A 115 -6.83 9.49 -2.26
N LEU A 116 -7.06 9.25 -3.56
CA LEU A 116 -6.01 9.26 -4.57
C LEU A 116 -5.42 10.65 -4.80
N ALA A 117 -6.23 11.70 -4.77
CA ALA A 117 -5.75 13.08 -4.90
C ALA A 117 -4.85 13.47 -3.71
N ARG A 118 -5.25 13.13 -2.48
CA ARG A 118 -4.42 13.35 -1.27
C ARG A 118 -3.09 12.61 -1.33
N ALA A 119 -3.09 11.37 -1.83
CA ALA A 119 -1.86 10.60 -2.01
C ALA A 119 -0.91 11.29 -3.01
N ARG A 120 -1.41 11.73 -4.16
CA ARG A 120 -0.62 12.47 -5.17
C ARG A 120 -0.03 13.76 -4.61
N GLN A 121 -0.80 14.50 -3.83
CA GLN A 121 -0.34 15.75 -3.21
C GLN A 121 0.81 15.50 -2.23
N ARG A 122 0.75 14.41 -1.45
CA ARG A 122 1.85 13.99 -0.56
C ARG A 122 3.11 13.65 -1.33
N SER A 123 3.02 12.98 -2.48
CA SER A 123 4.18 12.69 -3.33
C SER A 123 4.89 13.95 -3.79
N VAL A 124 4.16 14.95 -4.28
CA VAL A 124 4.73 16.25 -4.70
C VAL A 124 5.46 16.94 -3.55
N THR A 125 4.93 16.85 -2.33
CA THR A 125 5.57 17.44 -1.14
C THR A 125 6.85 16.71 -0.78
N LEU A 126 6.87 15.38 -0.84
CA LEU A 126 8.06 14.55 -0.58
C LEU A 126 9.16 14.82 -1.61
N ASP A 127 8.83 14.88 -2.89
CA ASP A 127 9.77 15.19 -3.96
C ASP A 127 10.41 16.58 -3.77
N ARG A 128 9.62 17.58 -3.36
CA ARG A 128 10.13 18.92 -3.06
C ARG A 128 11.06 18.95 -1.85
N LEU A 129 10.75 18.20 -0.80
CA LEU A 129 11.61 18.11 0.39
C LEU A 129 12.93 17.41 0.06
N GLN A 130 12.93 16.39 -0.78
CA GLN A 130 14.13 15.70 -1.23
C GLN A 130 14.98 16.56 -2.16
N ALA A 131 14.37 17.35 -3.04
CA ALA A 131 15.07 18.29 -3.91
C ALA A 131 15.67 19.50 -3.13
N GLY A 132 15.01 19.95 -2.04
CA GLY A 132 15.48 21.07 -1.22
C GLY A 132 16.63 20.74 -0.28
N THR A 133 16.92 19.48 0.00
CA THR A 133 18.06 19.06 0.85
C THR A 133 19.38 18.93 0.07
N GLY A 134 19.35 19.06 -1.26
CA GLY A 134 20.53 18.93 -2.12
C GLY A 134 21.36 20.20 -2.28
N ASP A 135 20.83 21.38 -1.94
CA ASP A 135 21.50 22.66 -2.25
C ASP A 135 22.31 23.28 -1.09
N ASP A 136 22.23 22.75 0.13
CA ASP A 136 22.90 23.35 1.29
C ASP A 136 24.29 22.79 1.64
N GLU A 137 24.78 21.77 0.96
CA GLU A 137 26.12 21.19 1.25
C GLU A 137 27.27 21.77 0.44
N ASN A 138 27.05 22.73 -0.48
CA ASN A 138 28.13 23.26 -1.34
C ASN A 138 28.51 24.72 -1.06
N GLY A 139 28.20 25.25 0.12
CA GLY A 139 28.45 26.65 0.48
C GLY A 139 29.22 26.86 1.77
N SER A 140 30.36 26.21 2.04
CA SER A 140 31.33 26.72 3.03
C SER A 140 32.67 25.95 3.01
N ARG A 141 33.38 25.98 1.89
CA ARG A 141 34.84 25.87 1.93
C ARG A 141 35.38 27.31 2.06
N ARG A 142 35.34 27.87 3.25
CA ARG A 142 36.18 29.02 3.59
C ARG A 142 37.62 28.54 3.60
N GLN A 143 38.40 29.05 2.66
CA GLN A 143 39.85 28.99 2.66
C GLN A 143 40.36 29.54 4.00
N ILE A 144 40.94 28.69 4.81
CA ILE A 144 41.77 29.12 5.93
C ILE A 144 43.13 29.38 5.32
N GLU A 145 43.40 30.69 5.03
CA GLU A 145 44.73 31.14 4.75
C GLU A 145 45.58 31.03 6.03
N HIS A 146 46.58 30.16 5.99
CA HIS A 146 47.61 30.12 7.00
C HIS A 146 48.53 31.33 6.83
N PRO A 147 48.74 32.15 7.88
CA PRO A 147 49.79 33.20 7.85
C PRO A 147 51.14 32.50 7.85
N ARG A 148 51.96 32.88 6.85
CA ARG A 148 53.39 32.52 6.78
C ARG A 148 54.09 33.12 8.01
N ALA A 149 54.65 32.28 8.84
CA ALA A 149 55.57 32.68 9.91
C ALA A 149 56.83 33.22 9.27
N GLY A 150 57.10 34.47 9.69
CA GLY A 150 58.24 35.23 9.20
C GLY A 150 59.58 34.63 9.61
N ASP A 151 60.47 34.72 8.65
CA ASP A 151 61.89 34.66 8.73
C ASP A 151 62.41 35.60 9.85
N ARG A 152 63.20 35.09 10.79
CA ARG A 152 64.16 35.84 11.59
C ARG A 152 65.49 35.15 11.51
N GLY A 153 66.33 35.73 10.68
CA GLY A 153 67.74 35.46 10.66
C GLY A 153 68.47 35.91 11.94
N ARG A 154 69.40 35.15 12.31
CA ARG A 154 70.81 35.40 12.66
C ARG A 154 71.42 34.15 13.24
#